data_20b82fe01bfd7a61e6e3036798d6ac19
#
_entry.id   20b82fe01bfd7a61e6e3036798d6ac19
#
_cell.length_a   1.000
_cell.length_b   1.000
_cell.length_c   1.000
_cell.angle_alpha   90.00
_cell.angle_beta   90.00
_cell.angle_gamma   90.00
#
_symmetry.space_group_name_H-M   'P 1'
#
loop_
_entity.id
_entity.type
_entity.pdbx_description
1 polymer ?
#
loop_
_entity_poly.entity_id
_entity_poly.type
_entity_poly.pdbx_seq_one_letter_code
_entity_poly.pdbx_strand_id
1 'polypeptide(L)'
;MVAAPVRLARLASAEALIRAAAAQSQQQWPRIAKRCRSLYLLAPGLTALGLLALTACSGLSNIGAPDSEAPIAPSQSNLASLSEVIQKHPDDPQAYNMRGSVLADAGNADAALSDFNKAISLDPNYAQAYANRGLLHRQSGKLELALADYNKALSIDGNYPAAYLGRGIVHRQQGNQVQALADLNKAIALRPDNAQAYYNRGLLYQSQRQHQTAVDDFTVALGLTTQKADLFVARALSNLALGDPKSAAGDLDEAVQLQPQNLQAWASRGLAYERLGDKEKAAGSYAKALNINDKYEPAKAGFARVGGKFGQSYQTF
;
A
#
# COMPACT_ATOMS: atom_id res chain seq x y z
N MET A 1 -39.04 37.70 -19.04
CA MET A 1 -39.07 37.10 -17.71
C MET A 1 -39.65 35.69 -17.84
N VAL A 2 -38.87 34.65 -17.80
CA VAL A 2 -39.14 33.27 -17.35
C VAL A 2 -37.94 32.42 -17.80
N ALA A 3 -36.95 32.18 -16.90
CA ALA A 3 -35.89 31.20 -17.13
C ALA A 3 -35.30 30.70 -15.79
N ALA A 4 -36.10 30.10 -14.91
CA ALA A 4 -35.58 29.60 -13.64
C ALA A 4 -36.05 28.20 -13.18
N PRO A 5 -36.80 27.34 -13.91
CA PRO A 5 -37.07 26.01 -13.37
C PRO A 5 -36.17 24.89 -13.88
N VAL A 6 -35.36 25.09 -14.92
CA VAL A 6 -34.60 23.97 -15.54
C VAL A 6 -33.30 23.59 -14.78
N ARG A 7 -32.71 24.51 -14.01
CA ARG A 7 -31.49 24.22 -13.24
C ARG A 7 -31.70 23.40 -11.95
N LEU A 8 -32.85 23.59 -11.30
CA LEU A 8 -33.17 22.84 -10.05
C LEU A 8 -33.56 21.39 -10.33
N ALA A 9 -34.15 21.07 -11.46
CA ALA A 9 -34.52 19.71 -11.83
C ALA A 9 -33.30 18.85 -12.19
N ARG A 10 -32.21 19.46 -12.71
CA ARG A 10 -30.93 18.72 -12.99
C ARG A 10 -30.11 18.44 -11.76
N LEU A 11 -30.15 19.25 -10.72
CA LEU A 11 -29.47 19.00 -9.45
C LEU A 11 -30.17 17.91 -8.65
N ALA A 12 -31.48 17.89 -8.61
CA ALA A 12 -32.25 16.85 -7.93
C ALA A 12 -32.06 15.45 -8.56
N SER A 13 -31.87 15.36 -9.88
CA SER A 13 -31.58 14.08 -10.55
C SER A 13 -30.16 13.57 -10.31
N ALA A 14 -29.20 14.46 -10.15
CA ALA A 14 -27.81 14.08 -9.83
C ALA A 14 -27.69 13.55 -8.40
N GLU A 15 -28.35 14.18 -7.43
CA GLU A 15 -28.38 13.69 -6.04
C GLU A 15 -29.12 12.36 -5.91
N ALA A 16 -30.19 12.15 -6.67
CA ALA A 16 -30.93 10.89 -6.69
C ALA A 16 -30.07 9.74 -7.26
N LEU A 17 -29.26 10.01 -8.29
CA LEU A 17 -28.33 9.04 -8.86
C LEU A 17 -27.17 8.70 -7.90
N ILE A 18 -26.66 9.69 -7.18
CA ILE A 18 -25.61 9.47 -6.15
C ILE A 18 -26.16 8.64 -5.00
N ARG A 19 -27.39 8.89 -4.54
CA ARG A 19 -28.04 8.09 -3.49
C ARG A 19 -28.37 6.67 -3.95
N ALA A 20 -28.75 6.48 -5.20
CA ALA A 20 -29.01 5.16 -5.78
C ALA A 20 -27.71 4.34 -5.92
N ALA A 21 -26.60 4.96 -6.32
CA ALA A 21 -25.29 4.32 -6.39
C ALA A 21 -24.75 3.92 -5.00
N ALA A 22 -24.95 4.78 -3.98
CA ALA A 22 -24.60 4.48 -2.60
C ALA A 22 -25.45 3.35 -2.01
N ALA A 23 -26.74 3.27 -2.34
CA ALA A 23 -27.64 2.21 -1.90
C ALA A 23 -27.31 0.85 -2.55
N GLN A 24 -26.85 0.85 -3.81
CA GLN A 24 -26.42 -0.37 -4.50
C GLN A 24 -25.10 -0.92 -3.93
N SER A 25 -24.18 -0.06 -3.53
CA SER A 25 -22.92 -0.48 -2.90
C SER A 25 -23.15 -1.14 -1.55
N GLN A 26 -24.13 -0.65 -0.76
CA GLN A 26 -24.50 -1.25 0.53
C GLN A 26 -25.23 -2.61 0.40
N GLN A 27 -25.91 -2.87 -0.72
CA GLN A 27 -26.60 -4.16 -0.94
C GLN A 27 -25.68 -5.28 -1.46
N GLN A 28 -24.52 -4.96 -2.02
CA GLN A 28 -23.55 -5.98 -2.49
C GLN A 28 -22.63 -6.51 -1.37
N TRP A 29 -22.39 -5.74 -0.34
CA TRP A 29 -21.49 -6.08 0.78
C TRP A 29 -21.88 -7.35 1.56
N PRO A 30 -23.16 -7.61 1.89
CA PRO A 30 -23.53 -8.81 2.65
C PRO A 30 -23.49 -10.11 1.84
N ARG A 31 -23.43 -10.05 0.50
CA ARG A 31 -23.37 -11.26 -0.35
C ARG A 31 -21.97 -11.82 -0.48
N ILE A 32 -20.95 -11.01 -0.39
CA ILE A 32 -19.53 -11.45 -0.45
C ILE A 32 -19.11 -12.05 0.89
N ALA A 33 -19.52 -11.46 2.02
CA ALA A 33 -19.21 -11.96 3.35
C ALA A 33 -19.87 -13.34 3.67
N LYS A 34 -20.98 -13.67 3.04
CA LYS A 34 -21.64 -14.99 3.23
C LYS A 34 -21.00 -16.12 2.41
N ARG A 35 -20.23 -15.84 1.36
CA ARG A 35 -19.57 -16.88 0.56
C ARG A 35 -18.29 -17.41 1.19
N CYS A 36 -17.62 -16.65 2.03
CA CYS A 36 -16.40 -17.09 2.73
C CYS A 36 -16.66 -17.90 4.01
N ARG A 37 -17.88 -17.90 4.55
CA ARG A 37 -18.21 -18.66 5.78
C ARG A 37 -18.65 -20.10 5.58
N SER A 38 -18.82 -20.56 4.36
CA SER A 38 -19.40 -21.89 4.07
C SER A 38 -18.40 -23.01 3.80
N LEU A 39 -17.09 -22.81 4.03
CA LEU A 39 -16.05 -23.80 3.72
C LEU A 39 -15.29 -24.36 4.94
N TYR A 40 -15.72 -24.02 6.17
CA TYR A 40 -15.13 -24.58 7.39
C TYR A 40 -16.17 -25.24 8.29
N LEU A 41 -16.78 -26.32 7.84
CA LEU A 41 -17.44 -27.31 8.72
C LEU A 41 -17.69 -28.58 7.89
N LEU A 42 -16.85 -29.59 8.08
CA LEU A 42 -17.17 -31.01 8.05
C LEU A 42 -15.88 -31.85 7.92
N ALA A 43 -15.39 -32.38 9.01
CA ALA A 43 -15.15 -33.80 9.20
C ALA A 43 -14.55 -34.07 10.57
N PRO A 44 -15.19 -34.92 11.37
CA PRO A 44 -14.52 -35.57 12.48
C PRO A 44 -14.25 -37.04 12.17
N GLY A 45 -13.12 -37.54 12.64
CA GLY A 45 -12.98 -38.93 13.05
C GLY A 45 -12.26 -39.87 12.08
N LEU A 46 -11.09 -40.35 12.50
CA LEU A 46 -10.82 -41.76 12.77
C LEU A 46 -9.36 -41.93 13.22
N THR A 47 -9.26 -42.54 14.38
CA THR A 47 -8.06 -43.06 15.05
C THR A 47 -7.53 -44.30 14.37
N ALA A 48 -6.21 -44.52 14.30
CA ALA A 48 -5.50 -45.66 14.85
C ALA A 48 -4.18 -45.99 14.15
N LEU A 49 -3.13 -46.06 14.93
CA LEU A 49 -1.96 -46.97 14.93
C LEU A 49 -1.26 -47.36 13.62
N GLY A 50 0.05 -47.13 13.63
CA GLY A 50 1.03 -47.80 12.76
C GLY A 50 2.42 -47.18 12.86
N LEU A 51 3.21 -47.53 13.89
CA LEU A 51 4.66 -47.39 13.86
C LEU A 51 5.26 -48.32 12.79
N LEU A 52 6.21 -47.85 11.99
CA LEU A 52 7.50 -48.47 11.73
C LEU A 52 8.30 -47.76 10.62
N ALA A 53 9.44 -47.27 11.04
CA ALA A 53 10.79 -47.38 10.46
C ALA A 53 11.13 -46.74 9.11
N LEU A 54 11.92 -45.68 9.20
CA LEU A 54 13.31 -45.54 8.68
C LEU A 54 13.55 -45.49 7.16
N THR A 55 14.19 -44.45 6.81
CA THR A 55 15.29 -44.20 5.87
C THR A 55 14.95 -43.34 4.64
N ALA A 56 15.57 -42.17 4.69
CA ALA A 56 16.26 -41.48 3.60
C ALA A 56 15.59 -41.37 2.24
N CYS A 57 15.13 -40.19 1.94
CA CYS A 57 15.48 -39.49 0.69
C CYS A 57 15.18 -37.99 0.87
N SER A 58 16.23 -37.24 1.00
CA SER A 58 16.26 -35.79 0.85
C SER A 58 15.80 -35.42 -0.57
N GLY A 59 14.84 -34.51 -0.68
CA GLY A 59 14.56 -33.85 -1.92
C GLY A 59 13.10 -34.01 -2.40
N LEU A 60 12.24 -33.16 -1.86
CA LEU A 60 11.02 -32.63 -2.53
C LEU A 60 10.18 -31.93 -1.47
N SER A 61 10.55 -30.73 -1.16
CA SER A 61 9.69 -29.82 -0.40
C SER A 61 9.87 -28.43 -1.00
N ASN A 62 9.01 -28.11 -1.90
CA ASN A 62 8.46 -26.77 -2.10
C ASN A 62 7.47 -26.79 -3.26
N ILE A 63 6.30 -27.35 -3.00
CA ILE A 63 5.12 -26.87 -3.70
C ILE A 63 4.55 -25.81 -2.77
N GLY A 64 5.16 -24.62 -2.83
CA GLY A 64 4.68 -23.42 -2.17
C GLY A 64 3.45 -22.92 -2.91
N ALA A 65 2.49 -22.47 -2.14
CA ALA A 65 1.33 -21.73 -2.61
C ALA A 65 1.72 -20.55 -3.51
N PRO A 66 0.92 -20.22 -4.53
CA PRO A 66 1.16 -19.04 -5.33
C PRO A 66 0.83 -17.77 -4.53
N ASP A 67 1.60 -16.73 -4.81
CA ASP A 67 1.31 -15.32 -4.53
C ASP A 67 1.65 -14.77 -3.16
N SER A 68 2.93 -14.72 -2.88
CA SER A 68 3.52 -13.51 -2.33
C SER A 68 4.57 -13.06 -3.35
N GLU A 69 4.25 -12.12 -4.21
CA GLU A 69 5.25 -11.34 -4.92
C GLU A 69 6.03 -10.50 -3.90
N ALA A 70 6.90 -11.16 -3.14
CA ALA A 70 8.07 -10.47 -2.61
C ALA A 70 8.81 -9.94 -3.84
N PRO A 71 9.24 -8.65 -3.87
CA PRO A 71 10.07 -8.18 -4.96
C PRO A 71 11.25 -9.14 -5.06
N ILE A 72 11.34 -9.84 -6.20
CA ILE A 72 12.47 -10.72 -6.50
C ILE A 72 13.68 -9.80 -6.44
N ALA A 73 14.51 -9.99 -5.41
CA ALA A 73 15.77 -9.24 -5.32
C ALA A 73 16.46 -9.40 -6.68
N PRO A 74 16.88 -8.31 -7.32
CA PRO A 74 17.45 -8.35 -8.67
C PRO A 74 18.69 -9.22 -8.62
N SER A 75 18.56 -10.47 -9.06
CA SER A 75 19.71 -11.36 -9.09
C SER A 75 20.60 -10.95 -10.24
N GLN A 76 21.92 -10.95 -10.02
CA GLN A 76 22.88 -10.72 -11.10
C GLN A 76 22.62 -11.64 -12.30
N SER A 77 22.07 -12.84 -12.06
CA SER A 77 21.65 -13.76 -13.11
C SER A 77 20.53 -13.21 -14.01
N ASN A 78 19.57 -12.47 -13.44
CA ASN A 78 18.49 -11.86 -14.22
C ASN A 78 19.02 -10.75 -15.14
N LEU A 79 19.95 -9.93 -14.66
CA LEU A 79 20.60 -8.88 -15.47
C LEU A 79 21.47 -9.48 -16.59
N ALA A 80 22.23 -10.55 -16.30
CA ALA A 80 23.04 -11.23 -17.30
C ALA A 80 22.16 -11.85 -18.40
N SER A 81 21.10 -12.56 -18.03
CA SER A 81 20.17 -13.17 -18.97
C SER A 81 19.46 -12.14 -19.86
N LEU A 82 19.00 -11.03 -19.28
CA LEU A 82 18.37 -9.94 -20.05
C LEU A 82 19.38 -9.24 -20.97
N SER A 83 20.64 -9.13 -20.54
CA SER A 83 21.70 -8.56 -21.40
C SER A 83 22.03 -9.49 -22.58
N GLU A 84 21.99 -10.81 -22.39
CA GLU A 84 22.14 -11.79 -23.46
C GLU A 84 20.96 -11.73 -24.46
N VAL A 85 19.72 -11.57 -23.96
CA VAL A 85 18.54 -11.36 -24.83
C VAL A 85 18.71 -10.11 -25.67
N ILE A 86 19.15 -9.00 -25.07
CA ILE A 86 19.38 -7.74 -25.79
C ILE A 86 20.51 -7.86 -26.84
N GLN A 87 21.56 -8.65 -26.56
CA GLN A 87 22.60 -8.91 -27.54
C GLN A 87 22.08 -9.67 -28.76
N LYS A 88 21.17 -10.62 -28.55
CA LYS A 88 20.56 -11.43 -29.62
C LYS A 88 19.44 -10.66 -30.36
N HIS A 89 18.73 -9.80 -29.64
CA HIS A 89 17.57 -9.03 -30.11
C HIS A 89 17.72 -7.54 -29.73
N PRO A 90 18.62 -6.78 -30.36
CA PRO A 90 18.90 -5.40 -29.97
C PRO A 90 17.79 -4.39 -30.32
N ASP A 91 16.77 -4.84 -31.01
CA ASP A 91 15.58 -4.11 -31.43
C ASP A 91 14.32 -4.47 -30.62
N ASP A 92 14.45 -5.33 -29.59
CA ASP A 92 13.33 -5.69 -28.71
C ASP A 92 13.11 -4.66 -27.58
N PRO A 93 12.06 -3.82 -27.64
CA PRO A 93 11.79 -2.83 -26.61
C PRO A 93 11.42 -3.46 -25.26
N GLN A 94 10.85 -4.68 -25.27
CA GLN A 94 10.45 -5.36 -24.05
C GLN A 94 11.67 -5.78 -23.22
N ALA A 95 12.72 -6.30 -23.86
CA ALA A 95 13.95 -6.70 -23.19
C ALA A 95 14.62 -5.51 -22.48
N TYR A 96 14.67 -4.34 -23.12
CA TYR A 96 15.17 -3.12 -22.48
C TYR A 96 14.27 -2.67 -21.32
N ASN A 97 12.95 -2.66 -21.51
CA ASN A 97 12.04 -2.28 -20.44
C ASN A 97 12.14 -3.22 -19.22
N MET A 98 12.28 -4.53 -19.44
CA MET A 98 12.47 -5.51 -18.37
C MET A 98 13.80 -5.29 -17.64
N ARG A 99 14.91 -5.10 -18.39
CA ARG A 99 16.21 -4.84 -17.76
C ARG A 99 16.21 -3.50 -17.01
N GLY A 100 15.60 -2.48 -17.58
CA GLY A 100 15.40 -1.20 -16.90
C GLY A 100 14.67 -1.31 -15.58
N SER A 101 13.60 -2.15 -15.50
CA SER A 101 12.89 -2.41 -14.26
C SER A 101 13.77 -3.09 -13.21
N VAL A 102 14.52 -4.14 -13.60
CA VAL A 102 15.45 -4.83 -12.69
C VAL A 102 16.57 -3.88 -12.22
N LEU A 103 17.08 -3.01 -13.08
CA LEU A 103 18.08 -2.00 -12.71
C LEU A 103 17.52 -0.95 -11.75
N ALA A 104 16.26 -0.53 -11.95
CA ALA A 104 15.58 0.40 -11.04
C ALA A 104 15.41 -0.21 -9.64
N ASP A 105 14.99 -1.48 -9.56
CA ASP A 105 14.84 -2.22 -8.30
C ASP A 105 16.20 -2.44 -7.61
N ALA A 106 17.29 -2.56 -8.38
CA ALA A 106 18.66 -2.61 -7.87
C ALA A 106 19.22 -1.24 -7.43
N GLY A 107 18.45 -0.15 -7.58
CA GLY A 107 18.90 1.21 -7.25
C GLY A 107 19.78 1.86 -8.31
N ASN A 108 19.99 1.22 -9.49
CA ASN A 108 20.78 1.79 -10.58
C ASN A 108 19.89 2.65 -11.51
N ALA A 109 19.51 3.81 -11.01
CA ALA A 109 18.53 4.69 -11.65
C ALA A 109 18.99 5.18 -13.04
N ASP A 110 20.27 5.48 -13.23
CA ASP A 110 20.79 6.01 -14.49
C ASP A 110 20.77 4.95 -15.60
N ALA A 111 21.19 3.72 -15.29
CA ALA A 111 21.14 2.62 -16.23
C ALA A 111 19.67 2.24 -16.55
N ALA A 112 18.79 2.23 -15.56
CA ALA A 112 17.36 2.01 -15.78
C ALA A 112 16.75 3.06 -16.70
N LEU A 113 17.08 4.34 -16.49
CA LEU A 113 16.62 5.45 -17.33
C LEU A 113 17.08 5.29 -18.77
N SER A 114 18.35 4.88 -18.98
CA SER A 114 18.91 4.59 -20.31
C SER A 114 18.12 3.50 -21.02
N ASP A 115 17.81 2.40 -20.32
CA ASP A 115 17.07 1.27 -20.87
C ASP A 115 15.62 1.64 -21.19
N PHE A 116 14.92 2.36 -20.31
CA PHE A 116 13.56 2.84 -20.61
C PHE A 116 13.55 3.81 -21.81
N ASN A 117 14.54 4.69 -21.91
CA ASN A 117 14.67 5.58 -23.08
C ASN A 117 14.91 4.77 -24.37
N LYS A 118 15.72 3.71 -24.31
CA LYS A 118 15.94 2.83 -25.45
C LYS A 118 14.67 2.09 -25.85
N ALA A 119 13.94 1.52 -24.88
CA ALA A 119 12.65 0.87 -25.11
C ALA A 119 11.66 1.81 -25.82
N ILE A 120 11.52 3.05 -25.32
CA ILE A 120 10.66 4.08 -25.90
C ILE A 120 11.13 4.50 -27.32
N SER A 121 12.45 4.55 -27.56
CA SER A 121 12.97 4.89 -28.88
C SER A 121 12.70 3.80 -29.92
N LEU A 122 12.65 2.53 -29.49
CA LEU A 122 12.33 1.37 -30.34
C LEU A 122 10.81 1.25 -30.57
N ASP A 123 10.01 1.49 -29.54
CA ASP A 123 8.56 1.54 -29.64
C ASP A 123 7.99 2.79 -28.93
N PRO A 124 7.70 3.88 -29.66
CA PRO A 124 7.10 5.09 -29.11
C PRO A 124 5.67 4.92 -28.58
N ASN A 125 5.04 3.77 -28.81
CA ASN A 125 3.72 3.42 -28.32
C ASN A 125 3.74 2.38 -27.18
N TYR A 126 4.90 2.16 -26.57
CA TYR A 126 5.03 1.21 -25.47
C TYR A 126 4.65 1.87 -24.13
N ALA A 127 3.35 1.84 -23.79
CA ALA A 127 2.78 2.48 -22.59
C ALA A 127 3.49 2.07 -21.31
N GLN A 128 3.87 0.79 -21.17
CA GLN A 128 4.54 0.28 -19.97
C GLN A 128 5.91 0.92 -19.75
N ALA A 129 6.68 1.15 -20.80
CA ALA A 129 7.99 1.78 -20.68
C ALA A 129 7.88 3.24 -20.19
N TYR A 130 6.89 3.99 -20.67
CA TYR A 130 6.58 5.31 -20.15
C TYR A 130 6.17 5.25 -18.67
N ALA A 131 5.29 4.33 -18.29
CA ALA A 131 4.85 4.21 -16.89
C ALA A 131 6.00 3.83 -15.95
N ASN A 132 6.89 2.93 -16.36
CA ASN A 132 8.07 2.54 -15.58
C ASN A 132 9.07 3.69 -15.47
N ARG A 133 9.31 4.45 -16.56
CA ARG A 133 10.14 5.66 -16.50
C ARG A 133 9.50 6.74 -15.61
N GLY A 134 8.19 6.91 -15.68
CA GLY A 134 7.42 7.79 -14.79
C GLY A 134 7.56 7.39 -13.32
N LEU A 135 7.54 6.09 -13.01
CA LEU A 135 7.78 5.59 -11.65
C LEU A 135 9.20 5.97 -11.19
N LEU A 136 10.21 5.75 -12.02
CA LEU A 136 11.59 6.11 -11.71
C LEU A 136 11.76 7.62 -11.49
N HIS A 137 11.14 8.45 -12.35
CA HIS A 137 11.13 9.90 -12.17
C HIS A 137 10.47 10.32 -10.86
N ARG A 138 9.34 9.70 -10.49
CA ARG A 138 8.65 9.97 -9.22
C ARG A 138 9.52 9.60 -8.02
N GLN A 139 10.17 8.44 -8.03
CA GLN A 139 11.09 8.00 -6.98
C GLN A 139 12.28 8.95 -6.82
N SER A 140 12.73 9.54 -7.92
CA SER A 140 13.81 10.55 -7.96
C SER A 140 13.32 11.98 -7.64
N GLY A 141 12.05 12.15 -7.23
CA GLY A 141 11.47 13.47 -6.92
C GLY A 141 11.19 14.36 -8.15
N LYS A 142 11.37 13.86 -9.37
CA LYS A 142 11.14 14.60 -10.63
C LYS A 142 9.66 14.49 -11.03
N LEU A 143 8.78 15.14 -10.24
CA LEU A 143 7.33 14.92 -10.32
C LEU A 143 6.72 15.35 -11.67
N GLU A 144 7.21 16.43 -12.28
CA GLU A 144 6.74 16.94 -13.57
C GLU A 144 7.06 15.97 -14.72
N LEU A 145 8.26 15.38 -14.70
CA LEU A 145 8.64 14.36 -15.67
C LEU A 145 7.81 13.07 -15.48
N ALA A 146 7.55 12.70 -14.22
CA ALA A 146 6.68 11.58 -13.91
C ALA A 146 5.25 11.78 -14.46
N LEU A 147 4.67 12.99 -14.27
CA LEU A 147 3.35 13.33 -14.83
C LEU A 147 3.34 13.27 -16.36
N ALA A 148 4.36 13.80 -17.01
CA ALA A 148 4.47 13.76 -18.47
C ALA A 148 4.47 12.30 -18.98
N ASP A 149 5.23 11.43 -18.34
CA ASP A 149 5.33 10.03 -18.70
C ASP A 149 4.03 9.26 -18.43
N TYR A 150 3.40 9.44 -17.26
CA TYR A 150 2.10 8.82 -16.98
C TYR A 150 1.02 9.31 -17.94
N ASN A 151 0.99 10.59 -18.27
CA ASN A 151 0.05 11.13 -19.26
C ASN A 151 0.30 10.50 -20.65
N LYS A 152 1.54 10.32 -21.04
CA LYS A 152 1.88 9.66 -22.30
C LYS A 152 1.47 8.19 -22.28
N ALA A 153 1.74 7.44 -21.19
CA ALA A 153 1.29 6.07 -21.03
C ALA A 153 -0.24 5.96 -21.17
N LEU A 154 -0.99 6.85 -20.54
CA LEU A 154 -2.46 6.87 -20.60
C LEU A 154 -3.02 7.36 -21.95
N SER A 155 -2.26 8.14 -22.70
CA SER A 155 -2.65 8.50 -24.08
C SER A 155 -2.50 7.33 -25.04
N ILE A 156 -1.60 6.37 -24.74
CA ILE A 156 -1.39 5.15 -25.54
C ILE A 156 -2.36 4.05 -25.09
N ASP A 157 -2.45 3.80 -23.78
CA ASP A 157 -3.40 2.86 -23.17
C ASP A 157 -4.22 3.56 -22.09
N GLY A 158 -5.43 3.98 -22.45
CA GLY A 158 -6.38 4.65 -21.56
C GLY A 158 -6.93 3.77 -20.43
N ASN A 159 -6.60 2.48 -20.39
CA ASN A 159 -6.99 1.55 -19.33
C ASN A 159 -5.79 0.96 -18.57
N TYR A 160 -4.65 1.64 -18.52
CA TYR A 160 -3.45 1.17 -17.85
C TYR A 160 -3.46 1.50 -16.34
N PRO A 161 -3.75 0.53 -15.42
CA PRO A 161 -3.98 0.81 -14.00
C PRO A 161 -2.75 1.38 -13.30
N ALA A 162 -1.54 0.92 -13.66
CA ALA A 162 -0.30 1.36 -13.03
C ALA A 162 -0.02 2.85 -13.30
N ALA A 163 -0.36 3.34 -14.50
CA ALA A 163 -0.20 4.75 -14.82
C ALA A 163 -1.20 5.65 -14.07
N TYR A 164 -2.46 5.21 -13.92
CA TYR A 164 -3.42 5.91 -13.05
C TYR A 164 -2.95 5.94 -11.60
N LEU A 165 -2.51 4.81 -11.05
CA LEU A 165 -1.97 4.77 -9.69
C LEU A 165 -0.77 5.71 -9.53
N GLY A 166 0.20 5.63 -10.45
CA GLY A 166 1.40 6.47 -10.42
C GLY A 166 1.07 7.96 -10.48
N ARG A 167 0.19 8.36 -11.42
CA ARG A 167 -0.24 9.76 -11.59
C ARG A 167 -1.05 10.25 -10.40
N GLY A 168 -1.96 9.43 -9.86
CA GLY A 168 -2.71 9.74 -8.66
C GLY A 168 -1.83 9.95 -7.42
N ILE A 169 -0.75 9.17 -7.27
CA ILE A 169 0.24 9.38 -6.20
C ILE A 169 0.96 10.72 -6.40
N VAL A 170 1.38 11.06 -7.61
CA VAL A 170 2.03 12.35 -7.89
C VAL A 170 1.07 13.51 -7.60
N HIS A 171 -0.18 13.44 -8.05
CA HIS A 171 -1.18 14.46 -7.74
C HIS A 171 -1.41 14.62 -6.24
N ARG A 172 -1.45 13.51 -5.48
CA ARG A 172 -1.53 13.56 -4.02
C ARG A 172 -0.32 14.26 -3.40
N GLN A 173 0.89 13.97 -3.87
CA GLN A 173 2.14 14.60 -3.39
C GLN A 173 2.18 16.10 -3.67
N GLN A 174 1.59 16.54 -4.78
CA GLN A 174 1.47 17.95 -5.15
C GLN A 174 0.27 18.67 -4.49
N GLY A 175 -0.54 17.96 -3.71
CA GLY A 175 -1.76 18.53 -3.10
C GLY A 175 -2.94 18.67 -4.05
N ASN A 176 -2.87 18.13 -5.26
CA ASN A 176 -3.93 18.15 -6.27
C ASN A 176 -4.98 17.07 -5.95
N GLN A 177 -5.75 17.28 -4.88
CA GLN A 177 -6.61 16.28 -4.26
C GLN A 177 -7.69 15.73 -5.19
N VAL A 178 -8.31 16.57 -6.03
CA VAL A 178 -9.38 16.17 -6.95
C VAL A 178 -8.84 15.21 -8.02
N GLN A 179 -7.71 15.56 -8.63
CA GLN A 179 -7.07 14.74 -9.66
C GLN A 179 -6.54 13.42 -9.04
N ALA A 180 -5.95 13.50 -7.84
CA ALA A 180 -5.50 12.32 -7.11
C ALA A 180 -6.65 11.33 -6.86
N LEU A 181 -7.80 11.81 -6.38
CA LEU A 181 -8.97 10.98 -6.11
C LEU A 181 -9.52 10.34 -7.39
N ALA A 182 -9.63 11.11 -8.48
CA ALA A 182 -10.10 10.60 -9.76
C ALA A 182 -9.21 9.47 -10.29
N ASP A 183 -7.89 9.66 -10.26
CA ASP A 183 -6.93 8.69 -10.75
C ASP A 183 -6.88 7.43 -9.87
N LEU A 184 -6.86 7.58 -8.53
CA LEU A 184 -6.87 6.45 -7.60
C LEU A 184 -8.17 5.64 -7.71
N ASN A 185 -9.32 6.28 -7.89
CA ASN A 185 -10.58 5.59 -8.14
C ASN A 185 -10.54 4.81 -9.46
N LYS A 186 -9.96 5.39 -10.53
CA LYS A 186 -9.82 4.71 -11.81
C LYS A 186 -8.85 3.52 -11.71
N ALA A 187 -7.73 3.66 -10.99
CA ALA A 187 -6.80 2.57 -10.73
C ALA A 187 -7.48 1.39 -10.00
N ILE A 188 -8.28 1.69 -8.97
CA ILE A 188 -9.05 0.68 -8.22
C ILE A 188 -10.13 0.03 -9.10
N ALA A 189 -10.84 0.81 -9.92
CA ALA A 189 -11.86 0.27 -10.81
C ALA A 189 -11.28 -0.69 -11.85
N LEU A 190 -10.07 -0.41 -12.35
CA LEU A 190 -9.36 -1.26 -13.31
C LEU A 190 -8.67 -2.46 -12.67
N ARG A 191 -8.16 -2.31 -11.43
CA ARG A 191 -7.51 -3.37 -10.66
C ARG A 191 -7.96 -3.32 -9.20
N PRO A 192 -9.06 -4.01 -8.84
CA PRO A 192 -9.62 -3.97 -7.48
C PRO A 192 -8.78 -4.70 -6.41
N ASP A 193 -7.81 -5.49 -6.80
CA ASP A 193 -6.89 -6.23 -5.93
C ASP A 193 -5.59 -5.47 -5.62
N ASN A 194 -5.46 -4.22 -6.07
CA ASN A 194 -4.26 -3.42 -5.85
C ASN A 194 -4.29 -2.73 -4.48
N ALA A 195 -3.65 -3.34 -3.47
CA ALA A 195 -3.55 -2.79 -2.12
C ALA A 195 -2.95 -1.37 -2.08
N GLN A 196 -2.00 -1.06 -2.96
CA GLN A 196 -1.34 0.25 -2.98
C GLN A 196 -2.27 1.38 -3.43
N ALA A 197 -3.25 1.08 -4.29
CA ALA A 197 -4.25 2.05 -4.71
C ALA A 197 -5.18 2.44 -3.55
N TYR A 198 -5.67 1.47 -2.79
CA TYR A 198 -6.44 1.73 -1.56
C TYR A 198 -5.62 2.46 -0.51
N TYR A 199 -4.37 2.02 -0.26
CA TYR A 199 -3.49 2.71 0.67
C TYR A 199 -3.33 4.20 0.32
N ASN A 200 -3.05 4.52 -0.93
CA ASN A 200 -2.86 5.92 -1.34
C ASN A 200 -4.16 6.72 -1.31
N ARG A 201 -5.32 6.10 -1.60
CA ARG A 201 -6.62 6.75 -1.45
C ARG A 201 -6.97 6.98 0.02
N GLY A 202 -6.68 6.01 0.88
CA GLY A 202 -6.81 6.14 2.32
C GLY A 202 -5.95 7.29 2.89
N LEU A 203 -4.69 7.44 2.45
CA LEU A 203 -3.84 8.57 2.82
C LEU A 203 -4.42 9.91 2.33
N LEU A 204 -5.04 9.95 1.17
CA LEU A 204 -5.72 11.14 0.66
C LEU A 204 -6.91 11.50 1.55
N TYR A 205 -7.79 10.54 1.87
CA TYR A 205 -8.92 10.75 2.78
C TYR A 205 -8.45 11.16 4.19
N GLN A 206 -7.38 10.56 4.70
CA GLN A 206 -6.78 10.94 5.99
C GLN A 206 -6.33 12.41 5.97
N SER A 207 -5.70 12.89 4.89
CA SER A 207 -5.30 14.29 4.73
C SER A 207 -6.48 15.27 4.71
N GLN A 208 -7.64 14.78 4.25
CA GLN A 208 -8.92 15.51 4.23
C GLN A 208 -9.70 15.38 5.55
N ARG A 209 -9.13 14.77 6.59
CA ARG A 209 -9.75 14.44 7.88
C ARG A 209 -10.97 13.50 7.75
N GLN A 210 -11.11 12.80 6.65
CA GLN A 210 -12.14 11.79 6.43
C GLN A 210 -11.65 10.45 6.98
N HIS A 211 -11.43 10.41 8.31
CA HIS A 211 -10.72 9.30 8.97
C HIS A 211 -11.45 7.97 8.86
N GLN A 212 -12.79 7.95 8.91
CA GLN A 212 -13.55 6.69 8.76
C GLN A 212 -13.34 6.08 7.37
N THR A 213 -13.49 6.88 6.30
CA THR A 213 -13.27 6.41 4.93
C THR A 213 -11.82 5.95 4.72
N ALA A 214 -10.86 6.63 5.38
CA ALA A 214 -9.48 6.20 5.36
C ALA A 214 -9.28 4.84 6.04
N VAL A 215 -9.91 4.58 7.20
CA VAL A 215 -9.89 3.28 7.90
C VAL A 215 -10.47 2.18 7.00
N ASP A 216 -11.56 2.46 6.29
CA ASP A 216 -12.18 1.50 5.37
C ASP A 216 -11.20 1.12 4.24
N ASP A 217 -10.56 2.09 3.61
CA ASP A 217 -9.58 1.86 2.55
C ASP A 217 -8.32 1.12 3.07
N PHE A 218 -7.78 1.51 4.23
CA PHE A 218 -6.64 0.79 4.84
C PHE A 218 -7.01 -0.64 5.22
N THR A 219 -8.25 -0.88 5.63
CA THR A 219 -8.73 -2.23 5.95
C THR A 219 -8.81 -3.10 4.72
N VAL A 220 -9.29 -2.56 3.58
CA VAL A 220 -9.23 -3.28 2.30
C VAL A 220 -7.78 -3.56 1.90
N ALA A 221 -6.90 -2.55 1.99
CA ALA A 221 -5.49 -2.71 1.65
C ALA A 221 -4.81 -3.81 2.51
N LEU A 222 -5.09 -3.88 3.81
CA LEU A 222 -4.59 -4.92 4.71
C LEU A 222 -5.16 -6.31 4.40
N GLY A 223 -6.38 -6.39 3.86
CA GLY A 223 -6.96 -7.64 3.39
C GLY A 223 -6.33 -8.16 2.09
N LEU A 224 -5.77 -7.26 1.29
CA LEU A 224 -5.12 -7.59 0.01
C LEU A 224 -3.61 -7.84 0.14
N THR A 225 -2.97 -7.37 1.20
CA THR A 225 -1.54 -7.59 1.46
C THR A 225 -1.29 -7.76 2.94
N THR A 226 -0.41 -8.68 3.29
CA THR A 226 0.01 -8.91 4.67
C THR A 226 1.36 -8.26 4.93
N GLN A 227 1.68 -8.01 6.23
CA GLN A 227 3.03 -7.66 6.70
C GLN A 227 3.57 -6.30 6.22
N LYS A 228 2.73 -5.29 6.04
CA LYS A 228 3.19 -3.91 5.80
C LYS A 228 2.90 -3.02 7.01
N ALA A 229 3.93 -2.78 7.81
CA ALA A 229 3.83 -1.95 9.02
C ALA A 229 3.21 -0.57 8.76
N ASP A 230 3.52 0.06 7.61
CA ASP A 230 2.99 1.38 7.25
C ASP A 230 1.48 1.41 7.13
N LEU A 231 0.84 0.30 6.67
CA LEU A 231 -0.61 0.20 6.59
C LEU A 231 -1.26 0.19 7.98
N PHE A 232 -0.68 -0.58 8.90
CA PHE A 232 -1.14 -0.61 10.29
C PHE A 232 -0.98 0.75 10.96
N VAL A 233 0.18 1.40 10.78
CA VAL A 233 0.42 2.76 11.31
C VAL A 233 -0.60 3.75 10.75
N ALA A 234 -0.85 3.74 9.45
CA ALA A 234 -1.79 4.66 8.82
C ALA A 234 -3.23 4.47 9.33
N ARG A 235 -3.68 3.20 9.46
CA ARG A 235 -5.01 2.89 10.02
C ARG A 235 -5.10 3.29 11.48
N ALA A 236 -4.08 2.99 12.27
CA ALA A 236 -4.02 3.36 13.68
C ALA A 236 -4.09 4.88 13.90
N LEU A 237 -3.40 5.68 13.09
CA LEU A 237 -3.48 7.13 13.17
C LEU A 237 -4.89 7.65 12.88
N SER A 238 -5.59 7.04 11.93
CA SER A 238 -7.00 7.37 11.66
C SER A 238 -7.92 6.95 12.81
N ASN A 239 -7.71 5.76 13.40
CA ASN A 239 -8.45 5.31 14.58
C ASN A 239 -8.21 6.20 15.79
N LEU A 240 -6.97 6.65 16.03
CA LEU A 240 -6.67 7.66 17.07
C LEU A 240 -7.41 8.98 16.84
N ALA A 241 -7.51 9.42 15.60
CA ALA A 241 -8.24 10.65 15.26
C ALA A 241 -9.76 10.50 15.46
N LEU A 242 -10.30 9.30 15.28
CA LEU A 242 -11.70 8.95 15.55
C LEU A 242 -12.00 8.73 17.04
N GLY A 243 -10.98 8.73 17.92
CA GLY A 243 -11.15 8.47 19.34
C GLY A 243 -11.28 6.97 19.67
N ASP A 244 -10.78 6.09 18.83
CA ASP A 244 -10.66 4.65 19.09
C ASP A 244 -9.20 4.24 19.36
N PRO A 245 -8.67 4.49 20.57
CA PRO A 245 -7.32 4.10 20.94
C PRO A 245 -7.15 2.58 21.07
N LYS A 246 -8.23 1.82 21.24
CA LYS A 246 -8.15 0.35 21.37
C LYS A 246 -7.79 -0.31 20.05
N SER A 247 -8.49 0.03 18.97
CA SER A 247 -8.16 -0.46 17.63
C SER A 247 -6.79 0.05 17.19
N ALA A 248 -6.45 1.30 17.51
CA ALA A 248 -5.15 1.87 17.21
C ALA A 248 -4.01 1.12 17.92
N ALA A 249 -4.17 0.75 19.18
CA ALA A 249 -3.15 0.00 19.92
C ALA A 249 -2.90 -1.38 19.29
N GLY A 250 -3.96 -2.10 18.90
CA GLY A 250 -3.83 -3.38 18.20
C GLY A 250 -3.06 -3.27 16.89
N ASP A 251 -3.39 -2.28 16.06
CA ASP A 251 -2.66 -2.03 14.82
C ASP A 251 -1.19 -1.67 15.06
N LEU A 252 -0.90 -0.88 16.10
CA LEU A 252 0.46 -0.47 16.42
C LEU A 252 1.28 -1.58 17.07
N ASP A 253 0.64 -2.51 17.77
CA ASP A 253 1.28 -3.73 18.26
C ASP A 253 1.82 -4.56 17.09
N GLU A 254 1.02 -4.75 16.03
CA GLU A 254 1.45 -5.41 14.78
C GLU A 254 2.55 -4.61 14.07
N ALA A 255 2.39 -3.29 13.96
CA ALA A 255 3.36 -2.44 13.27
C ALA A 255 4.76 -2.51 13.89
N VAL A 256 4.88 -2.49 15.24
CA VAL A 256 6.18 -2.53 15.93
C VAL A 256 6.81 -3.93 15.91
N GLN A 257 6.01 -4.99 15.78
CA GLN A 257 6.52 -6.35 15.56
C GLN A 257 7.11 -6.49 14.16
N LEU A 258 6.41 -5.97 13.14
CA LEU A 258 6.87 -6.02 11.75
C LEU A 258 8.11 -5.14 11.51
N GLN A 259 8.16 -3.97 12.14
CA GLN A 259 9.25 -2.99 12.00
C GLN A 259 9.68 -2.46 13.38
N PRO A 260 10.53 -3.17 14.12
CA PRO A 260 10.97 -2.77 15.47
C PRO A 260 11.72 -1.44 15.53
N GLN A 261 12.22 -0.95 14.40
CA GLN A 261 12.91 0.35 14.29
C GLN A 261 12.00 1.47 13.78
N ASN A 262 10.69 1.24 13.68
CA ASN A 262 9.75 2.27 13.24
C ASN A 262 9.44 3.24 14.38
N LEU A 263 10.13 4.38 14.35
CA LEU A 263 10.01 5.46 15.34
C LEU A 263 8.57 5.95 15.52
N GLN A 264 7.86 6.16 14.39
CA GLN A 264 6.49 6.68 14.40
C GLN A 264 5.52 5.64 14.99
N ALA A 265 5.71 4.37 14.69
CA ALA A 265 4.89 3.29 15.24
C ALA A 265 5.00 3.24 16.77
N TRP A 266 6.23 3.27 17.32
CA TRP A 266 6.45 3.27 18.77
C TRP A 266 5.86 4.50 19.45
N ALA A 267 6.06 5.70 18.90
CA ALA A 267 5.52 6.92 19.49
C ALA A 267 3.98 6.95 19.43
N SER A 268 3.39 6.50 18.32
CA SER A 268 1.92 6.42 18.17
C SER A 268 1.33 5.35 19.10
N ARG A 269 2.05 4.22 19.29
CA ARG A 269 1.69 3.18 20.26
C ARG A 269 1.65 3.73 21.69
N GLY A 270 2.67 4.53 22.05
CA GLY A 270 2.69 5.25 23.31
C GLY A 270 1.45 6.12 23.50
N LEU A 271 1.06 6.88 22.47
CA LEU A 271 -0.15 7.72 22.50
C LEU A 271 -1.43 6.89 22.62
N ALA A 272 -1.52 5.74 21.94
CA ALA A 272 -2.68 4.87 22.04
C ALA A 272 -2.87 4.32 23.45
N TYR A 273 -1.80 3.79 24.06
CA TYR A 273 -1.84 3.29 25.44
C TYR A 273 -2.02 4.41 26.48
N GLU A 274 -1.46 5.60 26.25
CA GLU A 274 -1.73 6.78 27.08
C GLU A 274 -3.23 7.10 27.12
N ARG A 275 -3.90 7.09 25.95
CA ARG A 275 -5.37 7.32 25.86
C ARG A 275 -6.21 6.18 26.47
N LEU A 276 -5.66 4.97 26.51
CA LEU A 276 -6.28 3.83 27.22
C LEU A 276 -6.08 3.88 28.73
N GLY A 277 -5.21 4.78 29.24
CA GLY A 277 -4.85 4.89 30.64
C GLY A 277 -3.77 3.92 31.10
N ASP A 278 -3.22 3.09 30.20
CA ASP A 278 -2.11 2.18 30.49
C ASP A 278 -0.77 2.93 30.41
N LYS A 279 -0.45 3.58 31.54
CA LYS A 279 0.75 4.43 31.65
C LYS A 279 2.04 3.64 31.50
N GLU A 280 2.05 2.38 31.91
CA GLU A 280 3.25 1.53 31.86
C GLU A 280 3.60 1.18 30.41
N LYS A 281 2.65 0.66 29.63
CA LYS A 281 2.85 0.37 28.21
C LYS A 281 3.09 1.64 27.39
N ALA A 282 2.45 2.76 27.77
CA ALA A 282 2.70 4.05 27.14
C ALA A 282 4.15 4.49 27.37
N ALA A 283 4.63 4.47 28.62
CA ALA A 283 6.02 4.84 28.95
C ALA A 283 7.02 3.93 28.23
N GLY A 284 6.81 2.60 28.23
CA GLY A 284 7.64 1.65 27.51
C GLY A 284 7.73 1.94 26.01
N SER A 285 6.60 2.25 25.39
CA SER A 285 6.53 2.57 23.96
C SER A 285 7.26 3.88 23.62
N TYR A 286 7.05 4.93 24.42
CA TYR A 286 7.78 6.20 24.25
C TYR A 286 9.28 6.02 24.50
N ALA A 287 9.69 5.23 25.50
CA ALA A 287 11.09 4.92 25.77
C ALA A 287 11.74 4.21 24.56
N LYS A 288 11.04 3.26 23.92
CA LYS A 288 11.51 2.61 22.69
C LYS A 288 11.69 3.61 21.55
N ALA A 289 10.72 4.52 21.36
CA ALA A 289 10.87 5.60 20.36
C ALA A 289 12.08 6.49 20.65
N LEU A 290 12.33 6.84 21.92
CA LEU A 290 13.47 7.67 22.34
C LEU A 290 14.81 6.92 22.23
N ASN A 291 14.83 5.61 22.37
CA ASN A 291 16.02 4.81 22.10
C ASN A 291 16.40 4.79 20.61
N ILE A 292 15.42 4.93 19.70
CA ILE A 292 15.65 5.05 18.25
C ILE A 292 16.10 6.48 17.90
N ASN A 293 15.44 7.48 18.48
CA ASN A 293 15.78 8.88 18.30
C ASN A 293 15.46 9.68 19.58
N ASP A 294 16.49 10.01 20.32
CA ASP A 294 16.42 10.72 21.61
C ASP A 294 15.89 12.17 21.49
N LYS A 295 15.90 12.73 20.26
CA LYS A 295 15.43 14.09 19.95
C LYS A 295 13.99 14.13 19.44
N TYR A 296 13.30 13.00 19.39
CA TYR A 296 11.94 12.98 18.86
C TYR A 296 10.92 13.56 19.85
N GLU A 297 10.57 14.83 19.64
CA GLU A 297 9.75 15.62 20.57
C GLU A 297 8.38 15.00 20.91
N PRO A 298 7.62 14.38 19.98
CA PRO A 298 6.36 13.73 20.35
C PRO A 298 6.53 12.64 21.41
N ALA A 299 7.60 11.84 21.30
CA ALA A 299 7.89 10.80 22.30
C ALA A 299 8.37 11.38 23.62
N LYS A 300 9.23 12.42 23.62
CA LYS A 300 9.67 13.10 24.85
C LYS A 300 8.49 13.67 25.63
N ALA A 301 7.64 14.43 24.94
CA ALA A 301 6.47 15.01 25.56
C ALA A 301 5.50 13.96 26.10
N GLY A 302 5.27 12.87 25.35
CA GLY A 302 4.46 11.73 25.77
C GLY A 302 5.04 11.02 26.99
N PHE A 303 6.34 10.74 26.97
CA PHE A 303 7.06 10.07 28.07
C PHE A 303 6.94 10.87 29.38
N ALA A 304 7.13 12.19 29.30
CA ALA A 304 6.98 13.07 30.47
C ALA A 304 5.53 13.09 31.00
N ARG A 305 4.51 13.16 30.11
CA ARG A 305 3.10 13.18 30.51
C ARG A 305 2.68 11.92 31.28
N VAL A 306 3.20 10.77 30.91
CA VAL A 306 2.88 9.49 31.59
C VAL A 306 3.75 9.24 32.82
N GLY A 307 4.66 10.16 33.16
CA GLY A 307 5.55 10.05 34.33
C GLY A 307 6.72 9.09 34.10
N GLY A 308 7.15 8.93 32.85
CA GLY A 308 8.29 8.07 32.49
C GLY A 308 9.60 8.54 33.13
N LYS A 309 10.44 7.58 33.55
CA LYS A 309 11.75 7.84 34.15
C LYS A 309 12.83 7.14 33.32
N PHE A 310 13.86 7.87 32.90
CA PHE A 310 15.01 7.29 32.23
C PHE A 310 15.74 6.31 33.16
N GLY A 311 16.22 5.21 32.61
CA GLY A 311 16.89 4.14 33.37
C GLY A 311 15.96 3.14 34.05
N GLN A 312 14.62 3.31 33.97
CA GLN A 312 13.64 2.35 34.42
C GLN A 312 13.32 1.35 33.29
N SER A 313 13.18 0.07 33.65
CA SER A 313 12.64 -0.94 32.73
C SER A 313 11.14 -0.83 32.64
N TYR A 314 10.59 -0.86 31.41
CA TYR A 314 9.18 -0.86 31.12
C TYR A 314 8.77 -2.10 30.34
N GLN A 315 7.58 -2.63 30.60
CA GLN A 315 6.98 -3.66 29.77
C GLN A 315 6.59 -3.06 28.44
N THR A 316 6.99 -3.70 27.36
CA THR A 316 6.68 -3.25 25.98
C THR A 316 5.71 -4.17 25.26
N PHE A 317 5.44 -5.37 25.79
CA PHE A 317 4.52 -6.38 25.28
C PHE A 317 3.67 -6.98 26.39
#